data_b633df63877befaae631329a0348f2b2
#
_entry.id   b633df63877befaae631329a0348f2b2
#
_cell.length_a   1.000
_cell.length_b   1.000
_cell.length_c   1.000
_cell.angle_alpha   90.00
_cell.angle_beta   90.00
_cell.angle_gamma   90.00
#
_symmetry.space_group_name_H-M   'P 1'
#
loop_
_entity.id
_entity.type
_entity.pdbx_description
1 polymer ?
#
loop_
_entity_poly.entity_id
_entity_poly.type
_entity_poly.pdbx_seq_one_letter_code
_entity_poly.pdbx_strand_id
1 'polypeptide(L)'
;VGINSYLTSERHLDDCIELYPPHMVGGNGKHRYADIEAVRVAGAIVGSFGVRLREACERYGLPVAITEAHLGCSRDEQLRWLHQAWLAAQKLKAEGCDVRAVTCWAAFGSFDWNSLVTKWTGHYEPGLWDVRSTPPRPTALATLARQLAAGEEPAHPALDGAGWWQRELRLKFPPFGEVRSLPMAGRPVLITGATGTLGQAFARLCEVRGLPHHLLRRAEMDVADAASVEAALQRYQPWAIINTAGFVRVDDAEHDPRQWRENVTGPVVLAQACARNGVRLLSFSSDLVFDGGKSQPYVEGDVPQPLNAYGRAKRAAEMQVLAACPEALMVRTAAFFGPWDAHNFVTRCLQAIARGEPWDAAHDQWVSPTYVPSLVHATLDLLVDGESGIWHLANRGAVTWASLASMAAEAARLDTRLVRPVPSASLGHIAPRPRFSALDSERGRVMPTLEDGIVSYISEATLFAPQAATNMERV
;
A
#
# COMPACT_ATOMS: atom_id res chain seq x y z
N VAL A 1 26.03 19.26 -19.59
CA VAL A 1 26.36 18.23 -18.58
C VAL A 1 25.07 17.63 -18.04
N GLY A 2 24.97 16.27 -18.07
CA GLY A 2 23.85 15.53 -17.50
C GLY A 2 24.13 15.20 -16.03
N ILE A 3 23.11 15.34 -15.17
CA ILE A 3 23.19 15.04 -13.73
C ILE A 3 22.19 13.93 -13.41
N ASN A 4 22.72 12.79 -12.94
CA ASN A 4 21.95 11.73 -12.29
C ASN A 4 22.24 11.81 -10.80
N SER A 5 21.23 12.10 -9.99
CA SER A 5 21.39 12.21 -8.54
C SER A 5 20.30 11.41 -7.83
N TYR A 6 20.73 10.47 -7.00
CA TYR A 6 19.87 9.62 -6.20
C TYR A 6 20.18 9.79 -4.72
N LEU A 7 19.17 9.74 -3.89
CA LEU A 7 19.31 9.91 -2.43
C LEU A 7 20.27 8.90 -1.79
N THR A 8 20.36 7.72 -2.37
CA THR A 8 21.21 6.62 -1.89
C THR A 8 22.63 6.62 -2.45
N SER A 9 22.91 7.47 -3.47
CA SER A 9 24.23 7.59 -4.08
C SER A 9 25.21 8.38 -3.22
N GLU A 10 24.71 9.26 -2.36
CA GLU A 10 25.57 10.01 -1.44
C GLU A 10 25.89 9.16 -0.22
N ARG A 11 27.20 8.97 0.03
CA ARG A 11 27.68 8.09 1.09
C ARG A 11 28.31 8.91 2.21
N HIS A 12 28.06 8.47 3.44
CA HIS A 12 28.71 8.96 4.65
C HIS A 12 29.66 7.87 5.13
N LEU A 13 30.95 8.23 5.16
CA LEU A 13 31.98 7.35 5.69
C LEU A 13 32.31 7.81 7.11
N ASP A 14 32.17 6.92 8.07
CA ASP A 14 32.38 7.22 9.49
C ASP A 14 33.33 6.21 10.13
N ASP A 15 34.35 6.69 10.83
CA ASP A 15 35.34 5.87 11.54
C ASP A 15 34.83 5.46 12.94
N CYS A 16 33.77 6.07 13.47
CA CYS A 16 33.09 5.68 14.71
C CYS A 16 32.27 4.40 14.49
N ILE A 17 32.91 3.32 14.08
CA ILE A 17 32.28 2.09 13.60
C ILE A 17 31.37 1.39 14.63
N GLU A 18 31.56 1.67 15.91
CA GLU A 18 30.76 1.14 17.02
C GLU A 18 29.32 1.69 17.04
N LEU A 19 29.07 2.80 16.33
CA LEU A 19 27.71 3.38 16.20
C LEU A 19 26.84 2.66 15.16
N TYR A 20 27.42 1.68 14.44
CA TYR A 20 26.77 1.06 13.28
C TYR A 20 26.70 -0.46 13.40
N PRO A 21 25.68 -1.11 12.81
CA PRO A 21 25.62 -2.56 12.73
C PRO A 21 26.85 -3.16 12.03
N PRO A 22 27.37 -4.32 12.49
CA PRO A 22 28.62 -4.90 11.97
C PRO A 22 28.63 -5.13 10.45
N HIS A 23 27.47 -5.41 9.84
CA HIS A 23 27.36 -5.65 8.40
C HIS A 23 27.52 -4.37 7.55
N MET A 24 27.48 -3.19 8.16
CA MET A 24 27.72 -1.90 7.50
C MET A 24 29.19 -1.46 7.62
N VAL A 25 29.99 -2.17 8.40
CA VAL A 25 31.40 -1.85 8.60
C VAL A 25 32.24 -2.54 7.53
N GLY A 26 33.01 -1.73 6.82
CA GLY A 26 33.95 -2.16 5.78
C GLY A 26 35.36 -1.56 5.99
N GLY A 27 36.06 -1.37 4.91
CA GLY A 27 37.36 -0.73 4.90
C GLY A 27 38.07 -0.87 3.56
N ASN A 28 39.17 -0.17 3.45
CA ASN A 28 40.03 -0.16 2.25
C ASN A 28 41.39 -0.85 2.44
N GLY A 29 41.52 -1.68 3.48
CA GLY A 29 42.78 -2.34 3.86
C GLY A 29 43.71 -1.48 4.73
N LYS A 30 43.50 -0.17 4.82
CA LYS A 30 44.25 0.76 5.69
C LYS A 30 43.38 1.28 6.85
N HIS A 31 42.12 1.59 6.57
CA HIS A 31 41.15 2.14 7.52
C HIS A 31 39.88 1.30 7.54
N ARG A 32 39.27 1.19 8.71
CA ARG A 32 37.93 0.66 8.88
C ARG A 32 36.99 1.83 9.00
N TYR A 33 35.80 1.70 8.39
CA TYR A 33 34.76 2.72 8.43
C TYR A 33 33.39 2.06 8.17
N ALA A 34 32.35 2.71 8.66
CA ALA A 34 30.99 2.42 8.22
C ALA A 34 30.71 3.19 6.93
N ASP A 35 30.09 2.53 5.96
CA ASP A 35 29.71 3.11 4.67
C ASP A 35 28.17 3.14 4.59
N ILE A 36 27.58 4.31 4.87
CA ILE A 36 26.18 4.50 5.09
C ILE A 36 25.59 5.45 4.04
N GLU A 37 24.34 5.24 3.67
CA GLU A 37 23.59 6.23 2.89
C GLU A 37 23.52 7.54 3.69
N ALA A 38 24.10 8.63 3.18
CA ALA A 38 24.19 9.91 3.86
C ALA A 38 22.80 10.42 4.32
N VAL A 39 21.75 10.14 3.55
CA VAL A 39 20.35 10.49 3.88
C VAL A 39 19.85 9.83 5.17
N ARG A 40 20.49 8.74 5.64
CA ARG A 40 20.12 8.01 6.87
C ARG A 40 20.89 8.45 8.10
N VAL A 41 21.87 9.37 7.95
CA VAL A 41 22.76 9.77 9.04
C VAL A 41 22.46 11.19 9.49
N ALA A 42 22.34 11.37 10.82
CA ALA A 42 22.16 12.70 11.39
C ALA A 42 23.43 13.54 11.22
N GLY A 43 23.22 14.81 10.87
CA GLY A 43 24.35 15.74 10.64
C GLY A 43 25.07 15.54 9.31
N ALA A 44 24.84 14.47 8.57
CA ALA A 44 25.38 14.32 7.22
C ALA A 44 24.77 15.35 6.27
N ILE A 45 25.61 15.93 5.42
CA ILE A 45 25.16 16.84 4.36
C ILE A 45 24.64 15.98 3.22
N VAL A 46 23.37 16.11 2.90
CA VAL A 46 22.75 15.46 1.74
C VAL A 46 22.56 16.50 0.65
N GLY A 47 23.21 16.29 -0.49
CA GLY A 47 23.01 17.10 -1.68
C GLY A 47 21.60 16.89 -2.25
N SER A 48 21.03 17.95 -2.81
CA SER A 48 19.82 17.88 -3.61
C SER A 48 20.17 18.09 -5.09
N PHE A 49 19.21 17.87 -5.98
CA PHE A 49 19.37 18.27 -7.39
C PHE A 49 19.86 19.69 -7.54
N GLY A 50 19.35 20.64 -6.72
CA GLY A 50 19.79 22.03 -6.75
C GLY A 50 21.24 22.23 -6.43
N VAL A 51 21.79 21.50 -5.45
CA VAL A 51 23.22 21.54 -5.11
C VAL A 51 24.08 21.02 -6.26
N ARG A 52 23.74 19.86 -6.81
CA ARG A 52 24.53 19.22 -7.87
C ARG A 52 24.47 19.97 -9.20
N LEU A 53 23.30 20.51 -9.55
CA LEU A 53 23.16 21.37 -10.73
C LEU A 53 23.99 22.66 -10.57
N ARG A 54 23.96 23.31 -9.39
CA ARG A 54 24.72 24.50 -9.10
C ARG A 54 26.23 24.25 -9.21
N GLU A 55 26.72 23.18 -8.56
CA GLU A 55 28.13 22.80 -8.65
C GLU A 55 28.57 22.60 -10.11
N ALA A 56 27.77 21.92 -10.91
CA ALA A 56 28.08 21.67 -12.33
C ALA A 56 28.05 22.98 -13.14
N CYS A 57 27.06 23.85 -12.92
CA CYS A 57 26.93 25.13 -13.59
C CYS A 57 28.12 26.06 -13.28
N GLU A 58 28.46 26.22 -12.00
CA GLU A 58 29.55 27.11 -11.55
C GLU A 58 30.92 26.60 -11.96
N ARG A 59 31.15 25.28 -11.88
CA ARG A 59 32.45 24.66 -12.19
C ARG A 59 32.77 24.62 -13.68
N TYR A 60 31.77 24.36 -14.52
CA TYR A 60 32.00 24.07 -15.94
C TYR A 60 31.53 25.19 -16.88
N GLY A 61 30.61 26.06 -16.43
CA GLY A 61 30.04 27.11 -17.28
C GLY A 61 29.32 26.57 -18.52
N LEU A 62 28.82 25.33 -18.47
CA LEU A 62 28.17 24.63 -19.57
C LEU A 62 26.68 24.46 -19.30
N PRO A 63 25.86 24.28 -20.36
CA PRO A 63 24.47 23.87 -20.19
C PRO A 63 24.37 22.58 -19.36
N VAL A 64 23.42 22.55 -18.42
CA VAL A 64 23.19 21.43 -17.52
C VAL A 64 21.77 20.88 -17.63
N ALA A 65 21.56 19.63 -17.32
CA ALA A 65 20.25 18.99 -17.28
C ALA A 65 20.20 17.93 -16.18
N ILE A 66 19.04 17.72 -15.58
CA ILE A 66 18.73 16.50 -14.83
C ILE A 66 18.38 15.44 -15.89
N THR A 67 19.19 14.42 -16.02
CA THR A 67 19.03 13.36 -17.02
C THR A 67 18.25 12.16 -16.50
N GLU A 68 18.15 12.02 -15.17
CA GLU A 68 17.31 11.01 -14.53
C GLU A 68 16.73 11.56 -13.22
N ALA A 69 15.41 11.78 -13.21
CA ALA A 69 14.67 12.08 -12.00
C ALA A 69 13.81 10.87 -11.64
N HIS A 70 14.34 10.01 -10.75
CA HIS A 70 13.70 8.77 -10.30
C HIS A 70 13.89 8.54 -8.81
N LEU A 71 12.93 7.84 -8.22
CA LEU A 71 13.03 7.31 -6.87
C LEU A 71 12.21 6.00 -6.81
N GLY A 72 12.86 4.87 -6.52
CA GLY A 72 12.23 3.56 -6.32
C GLY A 72 11.46 3.54 -4.99
N CYS A 73 10.21 4.03 -4.97
CA CYS A 73 9.38 4.15 -3.77
C CYS A 73 7.90 4.24 -4.12
N SER A 74 7.06 4.59 -3.14
CA SER A 74 5.63 4.79 -3.33
C SER A 74 5.30 5.97 -4.26
N ARG A 75 4.10 5.95 -4.83
CA ARG A 75 3.65 6.92 -5.83
C ARG A 75 3.71 8.37 -5.35
N ASP A 76 3.28 8.63 -4.13
CA ASP A 76 3.33 9.97 -3.52
C ASP A 76 4.77 10.49 -3.36
N GLU A 77 5.70 9.61 -2.99
CA GLU A 77 7.12 9.98 -2.87
C GLU A 77 7.77 10.23 -4.24
N GLN A 78 7.40 9.47 -5.26
CA GLN A 78 7.84 9.72 -6.63
C GLN A 78 7.35 11.07 -7.16
N LEU A 79 6.09 11.45 -6.86
CA LEU A 79 5.54 12.76 -7.20
C LEU A 79 6.33 13.88 -6.54
N ARG A 80 6.59 13.79 -5.24
CA ARG A 80 7.39 14.77 -4.48
C ARG A 80 8.79 14.91 -5.02
N TRP A 81 9.44 13.79 -5.37
CA TRP A 81 10.80 13.78 -5.91
C TRP A 81 10.90 14.48 -7.27
N LEU A 82 10.02 14.13 -8.21
CA LEU A 82 9.97 14.77 -9.51
C LEU A 82 9.65 16.28 -9.40
N HIS A 83 8.70 16.63 -8.54
CA HIS A 83 8.33 18.04 -8.32
C HIS A 83 9.51 18.84 -7.73
N GLN A 84 10.24 18.29 -6.77
CA GLN A 84 11.44 18.92 -6.21
C GLN A 84 12.56 19.08 -7.23
N ALA A 85 12.77 18.09 -8.10
CA ALA A 85 13.73 18.18 -9.19
C ALA A 85 13.39 19.34 -10.14
N TRP A 86 12.10 19.46 -10.48
CA TRP A 86 11.59 20.54 -11.32
C TRP A 86 11.78 21.91 -10.67
N LEU A 87 11.36 22.08 -9.41
CA LEU A 87 11.50 23.36 -8.68
C LEU A 87 12.95 23.77 -8.54
N ALA A 88 13.87 22.83 -8.28
CA ALA A 88 15.31 23.09 -8.22
C ALA A 88 15.85 23.58 -9.58
N ALA A 89 15.44 22.95 -10.68
CA ALA A 89 15.82 23.34 -12.02
C ALA A 89 15.31 24.75 -12.38
N GLN A 90 14.05 25.05 -12.09
CA GLN A 90 13.43 26.37 -12.34
C GLN A 90 14.12 27.47 -11.53
N LYS A 91 14.40 27.22 -10.25
CA LYS A 91 15.10 28.16 -9.39
C LYS A 91 16.48 28.53 -9.94
N LEU A 92 17.29 27.51 -10.30
CA LEU A 92 18.63 27.74 -10.84
C LEU A 92 18.61 28.44 -12.20
N LYS A 93 17.63 28.12 -13.04
CA LYS A 93 17.42 28.83 -14.32
C LYS A 93 17.13 30.30 -14.08
N ALA A 94 16.30 30.64 -13.10
CA ALA A 94 16.03 32.03 -12.72
C ALA A 94 17.26 32.77 -12.15
N GLU A 95 18.19 32.04 -11.53
CA GLU A 95 19.46 32.53 -11.01
C GLU A 95 20.57 32.65 -12.10
N GLY A 96 20.25 32.32 -13.36
CA GLY A 96 21.17 32.47 -14.50
C GLY A 96 21.93 31.23 -14.92
N CYS A 97 21.68 30.06 -14.31
CA CYS A 97 22.22 28.80 -14.79
C CYS A 97 21.49 28.36 -16.07
N ASP A 98 22.22 27.88 -17.07
CA ASP A 98 21.65 27.35 -18.31
C ASP A 98 21.12 25.94 -18.11
N VAL A 99 20.01 25.81 -17.39
CA VAL A 99 19.32 24.52 -17.17
C VAL A 99 18.39 24.21 -18.33
N ARG A 100 18.62 23.11 -19.06
CA ARG A 100 17.96 22.77 -20.32
C ARG A 100 16.80 21.79 -20.17
N ALA A 101 16.90 20.82 -19.26
CA ALA A 101 15.90 19.76 -19.15
C ALA A 101 15.84 19.15 -17.75
N VAL A 102 14.68 18.56 -17.45
CA VAL A 102 14.46 17.58 -16.39
C VAL A 102 13.84 16.36 -17.04
N THR A 103 14.55 15.23 -17.03
CA THR A 103 14.10 13.97 -17.61
C THR A 103 13.55 13.05 -16.56
N CYS A 104 12.28 12.67 -16.70
CA CYS A 104 11.67 11.66 -15.82
C CYS A 104 12.23 10.27 -16.16
N TRP A 105 12.73 9.59 -15.19
CA TRP A 105 13.07 8.18 -15.32
C TRP A 105 12.00 7.34 -14.58
N ALA A 106 11.31 6.35 -15.24
CA ALA A 106 11.35 6.10 -16.67
C ALA A 106 9.95 6.28 -17.24
N ALA A 107 9.83 6.35 -18.57
CA ALA A 107 8.52 6.41 -19.23
C ALA A 107 7.67 5.19 -18.86
N PHE A 108 8.23 4.00 -18.94
CA PHE A 108 7.58 2.75 -18.55
C PHE A 108 8.19 2.19 -17.28
N GLY A 109 7.35 1.59 -16.42
CA GLY A 109 7.84 0.83 -15.29
C GLY A 109 8.67 -0.38 -15.71
N SER A 110 9.54 -0.86 -14.84
CA SER A 110 10.47 -1.95 -15.11
C SER A 110 10.44 -3.00 -14.01
N PHE A 111 10.72 -4.26 -14.40
CA PHE A 111 10.92 -5.36 -13.46
C PHE A 111 12.41 -5.56 -13.17
N ASP A 112 12.72 -5.86 -11.92
CA ASP A 112 14.05 -6.29 -11.43
C ASP A 112 15.20 -5.31 -11.72
N TRP A 113 14.87 -4.01 -11.90
CA TRP A 113 15.89 -2.98 -12.06
C TRP A 113 16.76 -2.81 -10.81
N ASN A 114 16.21 -3.06 -9.62
CA ASN A 114 16.94 -3.07 -8.35
C ASN A 114 18.09 -4.08 -8.31
N SER A 115 18.08 -5.09 -9.16
CA SER A 115 19.16 -6.07 -9.35
C SER A 115 19.90 -5.89 -10.68
N LEU A 116 19.70 -4.78 -11.41
CA LEU A 116 20.19 -4.55 -12.78
C LEU A 116 19.84 -5.72 -13.71
N VAL A 117 18.63 -6.24 -13.57
CA VAL A 117 18.07 -7.39 -14.29
C VAL A 117 18.91 -8.67 -14.23
N THR A 118 19.79 -8.79 -13.24
CA THR A 118 20.63 -9.99 -13.05
C THR A 118 19.92 -11.11 -12.28
N LYS A 119 18.79 -10.81 -11.61
CA LYS A 119 18.00 -11.76 -10.84
C LYS A 119 16.53 -11.55 -11.16
N TRP A 120 15.82 -12.64 -11.37
CA TRP A 120 14.37 -12.60 -11.55
C TRP A 120 13.67 -12.71 -10.19
N THR A 121 13.27 -11.57 -9.63
CA THR A 121 12.59 -11.51 -8.32
C THR A 121 11.15 -11.01 -8.45
N GLY A 122 10.78 -10.47 -9.61
CA GLY A 122 9.48 -9.86 -9.84
C GLY A 122 9.32 -8.48 -9.17
N HIS A 123 10.41 -7.89 -8.68
CA HIS A 123 10.37 -6.54 -8.11
C HIS A 123 10.02 -5.53 -9.20
N TYR A 124 8.94 -4.77 -8.99
CA TYR A 124 8.46 -3.81 -9.96
C TYR A 124 8.67 -2.37 -9.47
N GLU A 125 9.36 -1.59 -10.31
CA GLU A 125 9.50 -0.15 -10.12
C GLU A 125 8.59 0.58 -11.11
N PRO A 126 7.61 1.36 -10.62
CA PRO A 126 6.67 2.05 -11.51
C PRO A 126 7.32 3.25 -12.21
N GLY A 127 6.96 3.43 -13.48
CA GLY A 127 7.29 4.61 -14.29
C GLY A 127 6.11 5.56 -14.44
N LEU A 128 6.17 6.43 -15.47
CA LEU A 128 5.05 7.28 -15.86
C LEU A 128 3.85 6.43 -16.31
N TRP A 129 4.10 5.31 -16.98
CA TRP A 129 3.10 4.29 -17.33
C TRP A 129 3.39 2.99 -16.62
N ASP A 130 2.36 2.42 -16.01
CA ASP A 130 2.40 1.11 -15.35
C ASP A 130 2.15 0.01 -16.39
N VAL A 131 3.18 -0.80 -16.66
CA VAL A 131 3.14 -1.88 -17.65
C VAL A 131 2.53 -3.18 -17.10
N ARG A 132 2.12 -3.21 -15.83
CA ARG A 132 1.34 -4.34 -15.28
C ARG A 132 -0.11 -4.34 -15.78
N SER A 133 -0.53 -3.28 -16.47
CA SER A 133 -1.80 -3.14 -17.17
C SER A 133 -1.59 -3.27 -18.69
N THR A 134 -2.60 -3.75 -19.42
CA THR A 134 -2.59 -3.84 -20.88
C THR A 134 -3.85 -3.18 -21.46
N PRO A 135 -3.76 -2.05 -22.17
CA PRO A 135 -2.53 -1.28 -22.46
C PRO A 135 -1.90 -0.69 -21.19
N PRO A 136 -0.62 -0.24 -21.26
CA PRO A 136 0.04 0.42 -20.14
C PRO A 136 -0.78 1.59 -19.60
N ARG A 137 -0.98 1.64 -18.28
CA ARG A 137 -1.83 2.61 -17.60
C ARG A 137 -1.01 3.86 -17.21
N PRO A 138 -1.47 5.09 -17.56
CA PRO A 138 -0.81 6.31 -17.08
C PRO A 138 -0.97 6.40 -15.55
N THR A 139 0.10 6.84 -14.87
CA THR A 139 0.12 7.06 -13.43
C THR A 139 0.01 8.55 -13.11
N ALA A 140 -0.13 8.90 -11.84
CA ALA A 140 -0.08 10.30 -11.41
C ALA A 140 1.21 11.01 -11.83
N LEU A 141 2.34 10.29 -11.95
CA LEU A 141 3.58 10.84 -12.50
C LEU A 141 3.45 11.33 -13.94
N ALA A 142 2.72 10.60 -14.80
CA ALA A 142 2.49 11.03 -16.18
C ALA A 142 1.69 12.35 -16.23
N THR A 143 0.69 12.47 -15.34
CA THR A 143 -0.09 13.70 -15.21
C THR A 143 0.77 14.85 -14.71
N LEU A 144 1.57 14.64 -13.67
CA LEU A 144 2.50 15.64 -13.14
C LEU A 144 3.51 16.08 -14.19
N ALA A 145 4.15 15.13 -14.88
CA ALA A 145 5.14 15.45 -15.92
C ALA A 145 4.54 16.31 -17.05
N ARG A 146 3.31 15.99 -17.47
CA ARG A 146 2.58 16.77 -18.49
C ARG A 146 2.28 18.19 -17.99
N GLN A 147 1.79 18.36 -16.77
CA GLN A 147 1.50 19.66 -16.18
C GLN A 147 2.76 20.52 -16.08
N LEU A 148 3.85 19.97 -15.54
CA LEU A 148 5.12 20.69 -15.45
C LEU A 148 5.67 21.07 -16.82
N ALA A 149 5.60 20.21 -17.81
CA ALA A 149 6.03 20.51 -19.19
C ALA A 149 5.17 21.58 -19.85
N ALA A 150 3.88 21.69 -19.51
CA ALA A 150 2.97 22.72 -19.99
C ALA A 150 3.12 24.06 -19.22
N GLY A 151 3.92 24.09 -18.16
CA GLY A 151 4.04 25.27 -17.27
C GLY A 151 2.83 25.47 -16.36
N GLU A 152 2.04 24.43 -16.14
CA GLU A 152 0.90 24.44 -15.25
C GLU A 152 1.36 24.24 -13.79
N GLU A 153 0.69 24.89 -12.83
CA GLU A 153 0.91 24.67 -11.41
C GLU A 153 0.24 23.34 -10.99
N PRO A 154 0.99 22.34 -10.55
CA PRO A 154 0.39 21.07 -10.15
C PRO A 154 -0.33 21.17 -8.81
N ALA A 155 -1.55 20.64 -8.75
CA ALA A 155 -2.42 20.75 -7.56
C ALA A 155 -2.67 19.41 -6.86
N HIS A 156 -1.82 18.41 -7.06
CA HIS A 156 -2.01 17.08 -6.47
C HIS A 156 -1.75 17.10 -4.95
N PRO A 157 -2.71 16.64 -4.09
CA PRO A 157 -2.59 16.75 -2.62
C PRO A 157 -1.36 16.06 -2.01
N ALA A 158 -0.83 15.02 -2.66
CA ALA A 158 0.37 14.34 -2.20
C ALA A 158 1.64 15.23 -2.27
N LEU A 159 1.61 16.33 -3.03
CA LEU A 159 2.75 17.26 -3.16
C LEU A 159 2.92 18.17 -1.96
N ASP A 160 1.88 18.37 -1.15
CA ASP A 160 1.90 19.25 0.02
C ASP A 160 2.80 18.71 1.15
N GLY A 161 3.05 17.39 1.17
CA GLY A 161 3.84 16.72 2.20
C GLY A 161 5.34 16.73 1.92
N ALA A 162 6.14 16.63 3.00
CA ALA A 162 7.57 16.39 2.89
C ALA A 162 7.88 14.99 2.37
N GLY A 163 8.86 14.86 1.46
CA GLY A 163 9.38 13.56 1.04
C GLY A 163 10.06 12.82 2.21
N TRP A 164 10.12 11.49 2.16
CA TRP A 164 10.70 10.69 3.25
C TRP A 164 12.12 11.12 3.59
N TRP A 165 12.90 11.61 2.62
CA TRP A 165 14.26 12.13 2.78
C TRP A 165 14.35 13.47 3.54
N GLN A 166 13.23 14.10 3.82
CA GLN A 166 13.13 15.33 4.59
C GLN A 166 12.54 15.11 5.99
N ARG A 167 11.95 13.93 6.24
CA ARG A 167 11.30 13.58 7.51
C ARG A 167 12.33 13.04 8.52
N GLU A 168 12.13 13.27 9.81
CA GLU A 168 13.03 12.77 10.87
C GLU A 168 13.12 11.25 10.91
N LEU A 169 12.05 10.52 10.55
CA LEU A 169 12.04 9.06 10.42
C LEU A 169 13.09 8.51 9.44
N ARG A 170 13.66 9.33 8.57
CA ARG A 170 14.78 8.94 7.70
C ARG A 170 16.06 8.63 8.48
N LEU A 171 16.24 9.28 9.64
CA LEU A 171 17.45 9.18 10.41
C LEU A 171 17.49 7.85 11.16
N LYS A 172 18.49 7.05 10.88
CA LYS A 172 18.70 5.73 11.50
C LYS A 172 20.00 5.66 12.29
N PHE A 173 20.94 6.58 12.01
CA PHE A 173 22.27 6.54 12.58
C PHE A 173 22.75 7.95 13.00
N PRO A 174 23.42 8.08 14.14
CA PRO A 174 23.39 7.11 15.22
C PRO A 174 21.93 6.82 15.66
N PRO A 175 21.63 5.70 16.30
CA PRO A 175 20.28 5.40 16.75
C PRO A 175 19.80 6.53 17.66
N PHE A 176 18.65 7.14 17.31
CA PHE A 176 18.01 8.18 18.11
C PHE A 176 17.08 7.52 19.14
N GLY A 177 16.90 8.17 20.27
CA GLY A 177 15.88 7.86 21.24
C GLY A 177 14.45 8.12 20.68
N GLU A 178 13.68 8.98 21.29
CA GLU A 178 12.35 9.31 20.80
C GLU A 178 12.42 10.14 19.49
N VAL A 179 11.83 9.60 18.42
CA VAL A 179 11.60 10.33 17.17
C VAL A 179 10.33 11.14 17.33
N ARG A 180 10.42 12.47 17.29
CA ARG A 180 9.26 13.34 17.27
C ARG A 180 8.63 13.27 15.86
N SER A 181 7.33 12.95 15.80
CA SER A 181 6.60 13.08 14.55
C SER A 181 6.42 14.56 14.21
N LEU A 182 6.92 14.98 13.05
CA LEU A 182 6.60 16.33 12.53
C LEU A 182 5.11 16.37 12.14
N PRO A 183 4.41 17.51 12.36
CA PRO A 183 3.07 17.64 11.83
C PRO A 183 3.11 17.50 10.31
N MET A 184 2.30 16.57 9.80
CA MET A 184 2.18 16.36 8.36
C MET A 184 1.40 17.53 7.75
N ALA A 185 1.95 18.18 6.73
CA ALA A 185 1.31 19.26 6.00
C ALA A 185 0.39 18.73 4.90
N GLY A 186 -0.63 19.50 4.55
CA GLY A 186 -1.56 19.22 3.44
C GLY A 186 -2.93 18.71 3.89
N ARG A 187 -3.81 18.56 2.90
CA ARG A 187 -5.17 18.07 3.12
C ARG A 187 -5.15 16.59 3.52
N PRO A 188 -5.88 16.19 4.59
CA PRO A 188 -5.82 14.82 5.09
C PRO A 188 -6.64 13.83 4.25
N VAL A 189 -6.36 12.55 4.48
CA VAL A 189 -7.23 11.42 4.15
C VAL A 189 -8.07 11.09 5.38
N LEU A 190 -9.37 10.91 5.26
CA LEU A 190 -10.19 10.34 6.33
C LEU A 190 -10.28 8.83 6.14
N ILE A 191 -10.01 8.08 7.20
CA ILE A 191 -10.08 6.62 7.22
C ILE A 191 -11.16 6.22 8.20
N THR A 192 -12.21 5.54 7.74
CA THR A 192 -13.26 5.00 8.62
C THR A 192 -12.91 3.59 9.10
N GLY A 193 -13.61 3.08 10.11
CA GLY A 193 -13.38 1.73 10.61
C GLY A 193 -12.15 1.60 11.48
N ALA A 194 -11.94 2.53 12.42
CA ALA A 194 -10.75 2.66 13.27
C ALA A 194 -10.38 1.41 14.10
N THR A 195 -11.33 0.50 14.33
CA THR A 195 -11.07 -0.74 15.09
C THR A 195 -10.81 -1.95 14.21
N GLY A 196 -10.96 -1.81 12.88
CA GLY A 196 -10.81 -2.89 11.92
C GLY A 196 -9.37 -3.02 11.40
N THR A 197 -9.03 -4.21 10.90
CA THR A 197 -7.72 -4.54 10.32
C THR A 197 -7.31 -3.57 9.22
N LEU A 198 -8.17 -3.31 8.24
CA LEU A 198 -7.86 -2.40 7.13
C LEU A 198 -7.68 -0.95 7.59
N GLY A 199 -8.56 -0.43 8.47
CA GLY A 199 -8.46 0.94 8.96
C GLY A 199 -7.13 1.20 9.65
N GLN A 200 -6.70 0.28 10.52
CA GLN A 200 -5.40 0.34 11.20
C GLN A 200 -4.23 0.23 10.21
N ALA A 201 -4.34 -0.65 9.21
CA ALA A 201 -3.31 -0.84 8.19
C ALA A 201 -3.13 0.43 7.34
N PHE A 202 -4.22 1.06 6.91
CA PHE A 202 -4.18 2.34 6.18
C PHE A 202 -3.56 3.46 7.00
N ALA A 203 -3.93 3.59 8.28
CA ALA A 203 -3.37 4.62 9.16
C ALA A 203 -1.84 4.46 9.28
N ARG A 204 -1.35 3.24 9.57
CA ARG A 204 0.10 2.95 9.62
C ARG A 204 0.81 3.29 8.31
N LEU A 205 0.20 2.91 7.18
CA LEU A 205 0.85 3.16 5.90
C LEU A 205 0.81 4.64 5.50
N CYS A 206 -0.26 5.37 5.81
CA CYS A 206 -0.31 6.82 5.62
C CYS A 206 0.77 7.53 6.44
N GLU A 207 1.02 7.10 7.69
CA GLU A 207 2.11 7.62 8.51
C GLU A 207 3.48 7.37 7.85
N VAL A 208 3.76 6.14 7.43
CA VAL A 208 5.01 5.77 6.74
C VAL A 208 5.19 6.56 5.45
N ARG A 209 4.13 6.78 4.70
CA ARG A 209 4.15 7.53 3.42
C ARG A 209 4.05 9.06 3.60
N GLY A 210 3.97 9.57 4.84
CA GLY A 210 3.82 11.00 5.12
C GLY A 210 2.57 11.61 4.49
N LEU A 211 1.47 10.86 4.52
CA LEU A 211 0.15 11.31 4.09
C LEU A 211 -0.65 11.73 5.32
N PRO A 212 -1.03 13.02 5.45
CA PRO A 212 -1.90 13.47 6.54
C PRO A 212 -3.18 12.64 6.57
N HIS A 213 -3.58 12.16 7.75
CA HIS A 213 -4.77 11.33 7.86
C HIS A 213 -5.44 11.44 9.23
N HIS A 214 -6.72 11.09 9.28
CA HIS A 214 -7.47 10.89 10.51
C HIS A 214 -8.17 9.53 10.46
N LEU A 215 -7.89 8.71 11.46
CA LEU A 215 -8.53 7.40 11.63
C LEU A 215 -9.74 7.56 12.54
N LEU A 216 -10.94 7.49 11.96
CA LEU A 216 -12.19 7.88 12.60
C LEU A 216 -12.99 6.68 13.11
N ARG A 217 -13.48 6.80 14.32
CA ARG A 217 -14.48 5.91 14.92
C ARG A 217 -15.90 6.34 14.52
N ARG A 218 -16.87 5.46 14.68
CA ARG A 218 -18.29 5.76 14.42
C ARG A 218 -18.79 6.99 15.18
N ALA A 219 -18.35 7.20 16.41
CA ALA A 219 -18.74 8.37 17.19
C ALA A 219 -18.22 9.71 16.61
N GLU A 220 -17.15 9.66 15.81
CA GLU A 220 -16.55 10.84 15.17
C GLU A 220 -17.12 11.05 13.75
N MET A 221 -17.48 9.95 13.05
CA MET A 221 -18.16 9.97 11.77
C MET A 221 -18.95 8.69 11.58
N ASP A 222 -20.28 8.74 11.75
CA ASP A 222 -21.17 7.66 11.36
C ASP A 222 -21.39 7.70 9.86
N VAL A 223 -20.84 6.72 9.14
CA VAL A 223 -20.88 6.67 7.67
C VAL A 223 -22.30 6.58 7.09
N ALA A 224 -23.28 6.12 7.87
CA ALA A 224 -24.67 6.00 7.44
C ALA A 224 -25.56 7.17 7.90
N ASP A 225 -24.95 8.22 8.46
CA ASP A 225 -25.62 9.48 8.82
C ASP A 225 -25.05 10.62 7.97
N ALA A 226 -25.84 11.14 7.06
CA ALA A 226 -25.44 12.21 6.14
C ALA A 226 -24.98 13.49 6.86
N ALA A 227 -25.62 13.85 7.98
CA ALA A 227 -25.23 15.03 8.74
C ALA A 227 -23.87 14.84 9.42
N SER A 228 -23.63 13.64 9.98
CA SER A 228 -22.33 13.28 10.57
C SER A 228 -21.19 13.30 9.53
N VAL A 229 -21.46 12.75 8.33
CA VAL A 229 -20.48 12.76 7.22
C VAL A 229 -20.18 14.19 6.76
N GLU A 230 -21.21 15.02 6.56
CA GLU A 230 -21.02 16.42 6.13
C GLU A 230 -20.26 17.23 7.16
N ALA A 231 -20.56 17.05 8.46
CA ALA A 231 -19.83 17.71 9.54
C ALA A 231 -18.34 17.31 9.57
N ALA A 232 -18.02 16.04 9.31
CA ALA A 232 -16.64 15.58 9.22
C ALA A 232 -15.93 16.18 8.00
N LEU A 233 -16.58 16.24 6.84
CA LEU A 233 -16.01 16.88 5.65
C LEU A 233 -15.71 18.37 5.87
N GLN A 234 -16.62 19.10 6.52
CA GLN A 234 -16.43 20.50 6.85
C GLN A 234 -15.28 20.70 7.87
N ARG A 235 -15.20 19.82 8.87
CA ARG A 235 -14.19 19.92 9.93
C ARG A 235 -12.78 19.65 9.42
N TYR A 236 -12.60 18.58 8.64
CA TYR A 236 -11.28 18.07 8.28
C TYR A 236 -10.82 18.48 6.88
N GLN A 237 -11.71 18.95 6.01
CA GLN A 237 -11.41 19.33 4.62
C GLN A 237 -10.55 18.30 3.86
N PRO A 238 -10.92 16.99 3.86
CA PRO A 238 -10.10 15.96 3.27
C PRO A 238 -10.03 16.07 1.75
N TRP A 239 -9.00 15.49 1.14
CA TRP A 239 -8.97 15.25 -0.30
C TRP A 239 -9.55 13.88 -0.68
N ALA A 240 -9.52 12.92 0.26
CA ALA A 240 -10.05 11.57 0.05
C ALA A 240 -10.65 10.98 1.34
N ILE A 241 -11.62 10.08 1.15
CA ILE A 241 -12.14 9.18 2.19
C ILE A 241 -11.79 7.75 1.80
N ILE A 242 -11.20 7.00 2.74
CA ILE A 242 -10.99 5.56 2.67
C ILE A 242 -12.00 4.89 3.59
N ASN A 243 -13.04 4.29 3.00
CA ASN A 243 -14.08 3.62 3.75
C ASN A 243 -13.72 2.15 3.99
N THR A 244 -13.25 1.84 5.20
CA THR A 244 -13.04 0.47 5.68
C THR A 244 -14.10 0.04 6.70
N ALA A 245 -15.08 0.89 7.01
CA ALA A 245 -16.21 0.53 7.86
C ALA A 245 -17.14 -0.42 7.12
N GLY A 246 -17.62 -1.43 7.80
CA GLY A 246 -18.56 -2.40 7.25
C GLY A 246 -18.84 -3.55 8.20
N PHE A 247 -19.89 -4.29 7.92
CA PHE A 247 -20.26 -5.51 8.62
C PHE A 247 -19.61 -6.70 7.92
N VAL A 248 -18.65 -7.37 8.57
CA VAL A 248 -17.79 -8.40 7.95
C VAL A 248 -18.11 -9.84 8.35
N ARG A 249 -19.06 -10.05 9.30
CA ARG A 249 -19.44 -11.37 9.77
C ARG A 249 -20.45 -11.99 8.81
N VAL A 250 -19.94 -12.78 7.86
CA VAL A 250 -20.72 -13.28 6.71
C VAL A 250 -21.89 -14.15 7.12
N ASP A 251 -21.72 -15.02 8.14
CA ASP A 251 -22.78 -15.89 8.64
C ASP A 251 -23.86 -15.09 9.40
N ASP A 252 -23.46 -14.15 10.23
CA ASP A 252 -24.38 -13.27 10.95
C ASP A 252 -25.18 -12.37 9.99
N ALA A 253 -24.62 -12.01 8.85
CA ALA A 253 -25.26 -11.14 7.85
C ALA A 253 -26.56 -11.75 7.29
N GLU A 254 -26.75 -13.07 7.36
CA GLU A 254 -28.01 -13.71 6.93
C GLU A 254 -29.23 -13.27 7.77
N HIS A 255 -29.00 -12.86 9.01
CA HIS A 255 -30.06 -12.57 9.97
C HIS A 255 -29.99 -11.19 10.62
N ASP A 256 -28.81 -10.52 10.54
CA ASP A 256 -28.61 -9.22 11.18
C ASP A 256 -28.91 -8.05 10.22
N PRO A 257 -29.99 -7.27 10.45
CA PRO A 257 -30.37 -6.16 9.58
C PRO A 257 -29.34 -5.02 9.56
N ARG A 258 -28.45 -4.95 10.56
CA ARG A 258 -27.39 -3.92 10.60
C ARG A 258 -26.43 -4.04 9.44
N GLN A 259 -26.26 -5.24 8.87
CA GLN A 259 -25.38 -5.47 7.73
C GLN A 259 -25.75 -4.60 6.52
N TRP A 260 -27.06 -4.38 6.27
CA TRP A 260 -27.50 -3.53 5.16
C TRP A 260 -27.14 -2.05 5.39
N ARG A 261 -27.40 -1.55 6.61
CA ARG A 261 -27.03 -0.19 6.99
C ARG A 261 -25.51 0.06 6.81
N GLU A 262 -24.68 -0.86 7.26
CA GLU A 262 -23.23 -0.70 7.26
C GLU A 262 -22.60 -1.00 5.90
N ASN A 263 -23.13 -1.97 5.15
CA ASN A 263 -22.54 -2.38 3.89
C ASN A 263 -23.13 -1.70 2.66
N VAL A 264 -24.34 -1.10 2.76
CA VAL A 264 -25.00 -0.42 1.63
C VAL A 264 -25.24 1.06 1.94
N THR A 265 -26.06 1.35 2.97
CA THR A 265 -26.45 2.75 3.27
C THR A 265 -25.24 3.62 3.54
N GLY A 266 -24.29 3.16 4.38
CA GLY A 266 -23.09 3.92 4.71
C GLY A 266 -22.24 4.27 3.49
N PRO A 267 -21.79 3.32 2.70
CA PRO A 267 -21.04 3.61 1.48
C PRO A 267 -21.76 4.53 0.49
N VAL A 268 -23.08 4.42 0.35
CA VAL A 268 -23.88 5.28 -0.54
C VAL A 268 -23.93 6.72 -0.03
N VAL A 269 -24.14 6.93 1.28
CA VAL A 269 -24.10 8.25 1.91
C VAL A 269 -22.73 8.90 1.71
N LEU A 270 -21.65 8.15 1.91
CA LEU A 270 -20.29 8.63 1.64
C LEU A 270 -20.11 9.02 0.17
N ALA A 271 -20.59 8.19 -0.77
CA ALA A 271 -20.46 8.46 -2.20
C ALA A 271 -21.19 9.76 -2.60
N GLN A 272 -22.41 9.96 -2.10
CA GLN A 272 -23.17 11.19 -2.33
C GLN A 272 -22.48 12.42 -1.76
N ALA A 273 -21.93 12.33 -0.55
CA ALA A 273 -21.22 13.44 0.07
C ALA A 273 -19.90 13.74 -0.67
N CYS A 274 -19.13 12.71 -1.04
CA CYS A 274 -17.88 12.85 -1.78
C CYS A 274 -18.12 13.52 -3.15
N ALA A 275 -19.14 13.07 -3.89
CA ALA A 275 -19.48 13.65 -5.19
C ALA A 275 -19.83 15.15 -5.10
N ARG A 276 -20.62 15.54 -4.07
CA ARG A 276 -20.97 16.97 -3.85
C ARG A 276 -19.78 17.85 -3.48
N ASN A 277 -18.80 17.30 -2.75
CA ASN A 277 -17.69 18.06 -2.18
C ASN A 277 -16.37 17.91 -2.97
N GLY A 278 -16.36 17.19 -4.11
CA GLY A 278 -15.16 16.94 -4.90
C GLY A 278 -14.09 16.18 -4.12
N VAL A 279 -14.49 15.28 -3.23
CA VAL A 279 -13.61 14.41 -2.41
C VAL A 279 -13.53 13.04 -3.05
N ARG A 280 -12.33 12.47 -3.17
CA ARG A 280 -12.14 11.10 -3.70
C ARG A 280 -12.69 10.07 -2.69
N LEU A 281 -13.35 9.03 -3.19
CA LEU A 281 -13.84 7.92 -2.37
C LEU A 281 -13.17 6.63 -2.78
N LEU A 282 -12.60 5.94 -1.79
CA LEU A 282 -12.20 4.54 -1.87
C LEU A 282 -13.09 3.71 -0.95
N SER A 283 -13.65 2.60 -1.46
CA SER A 283 -14.44 1.66 -0.65
C SER A 283 -14.17 0.22 -1.05
N PHE A 284 -14.49 -0.73 -0.16
CA PHE A 284 -14.18 -2.14 -0.34
C PHE A 284 -15.43 -2.99 -0.59
N SER A 285 -15.32 -3.88 -1.57
CA SER A 285 -16.23 -4.97 -1.86
C SER A 285 -15.58 -6.32 -1.57
N SER A 286 -16.10 -7.40 -2.11
CA SER A 286 -15.68 -8.77 -1.79
C SER A 286 -15.79 -9.68 -3.02
N ASP A 287 -15.00 -10.75 -3.01
CA ASP A 287 -15.13 -11.92 -3.88
C ASP A 287 -16.48 -12.64 -3.73
N LEU A 288 -17.14 -12.50 -2.57
CA LEU A 288 -18.47 -13.08 -2.30
C LEU A 288 -19.62 -12.45 -3.11
N VAL A 289 -19.33 -11.49 -3.97
CA VAL A 289 -20.29 -11.01 -4.98
C VAL A 289 -20.50 -12.02 -6.11
N PHE A 290 -19.68 -13.06 -6.21
CA PHE A 290 -19.74 -14.09 -7.25
C PHE A 290 -20.37 -15.40 -6.73
N ASP A 291 -20.95 -16.18 -7.66
CA ASP A 291 -21.67 -17.43 -7.39
C ASP A 291 -20.78 -18.68 -7.32
N GLY A 292 -19.55 -18.59 -7.81
CA GLY A 292 -18.64 -19.72 -7.88
C GLY A 292 -18.88 -20.67 -9.05
N GLY A 293 -19.62 -20.25 -10.07
CA GLY A 293 -19.92 -21.05 -11.25
C GLY A 293 -18.77 -21.17 -12.24
N LYS A 294 -17.72 -20.37 -12.11
CA LYS A 294 -16.53 -20.45 -12.96
C LYS A 294 -15.48 -21.41 -12.40
N SER A 295 -14.57 -21.86 -13.28
CA SER A 295 -13.37 -22.64 -12.94
C SER A 295 -12.07 -21.84 -13.19
N GLN A 296 -12.19 -20.57 -13.58
CA GLN A 296 -11.11 -19.61 -13.79
C GLN A 296 -11.36 -18.41 -12.89
N PRO A 297 -10.32 -17.68 -12.46
CA PRO A 297 -10.48 -16.49 -11.63
C PRO A 297 -11.44 -15.47 -12.24
N TYR A 298 -12.24 -14.85 -11.38
CA TYR A 298 -13.15 -13.78 -11.76
C TYR A 298 -12.38 -12.50 -12.04
N VAL A 299 -12.77 -11.80 -13.08
CA VAL A 299 -12.23 -10.47 -13.47
C VAL A 299 -13.31 -9.40 -13.32
N GLU A 300 -12.92 -8.13 -13.41
CA GLU A 300 -13.85 -7.00 -13.16
C GLU A 300 -15.09 -7.01 -14.03
N GLY A 301 -14.96 -7.44 -15.29
CA GLY A 301 -16.07 -7.54 -16.25
C GLY A 301 -17.06 -8.68 -16.01
N ASP A 302 -16.74 -9.64 -15.12
CA ASP A 302 -17.66 -10.74 -14.80
C ASP A 302 -18.89 -10.25 -14.03
N VAL A 303 -20.05 -10.80 -14.37
CA VAL A 303 -21.33 -10.41 -13.78
C VAL A 303 -21.45 -10.96 -12.35
N PRO A 304 -21.62 -10.11 -11.32
CA PRO A 304 -21.83 -10.58 -9.95
C PRO A 304 -23.17 -11.30 -9.77
N GLN A 305 -23.16 -12.47 -9.10
CA GLN A 305 -24.33 -13.28 -8.73
C GLN A 305 -24.16 -13.84 -7.30
N PRO A 306 -24.29 -13.01 -6.26
CA PRO A 306 -23.98 -13.40 -4.89
C PRO A 306 -24.93 -14.45 -4.33
N LEU A 307 -24.38 -15.44 -3.61
CA LEU A 307 -25.13 -16.51 -2.99
C LEU A 307 -25.73 -16.14 -1.62
N ASN A 308 -25.08 -15.24 -0.87
CA ASN A 308 -25.39 -14.93 0.52
C ASN A 308 -25.77 -13.46 0.72
N ALA A 309 -26.32 -13.13 1.89
CA ALA A 309 -26.80 -11.77 2.21
C ALA A 309 -25.66 -10.74 2.19
N TYR A 310 -24.48 -11.11 2.70
CA TYR A 310 -23.31 -10.25 2.66
C TYR A 310 -22.88 -9.88 1.23
N GLY A 311 -22.76 -10.87 0.36
CA GLY A 311 -22.43 -10.66 -1.05
C GLY A 311 -23.49 -9.83 -1.78
N ARG A 312 -24.79 -10.06 -1.50
CA ARG A 312 -25.89 -9.24 -2.04
C ARG A 312 -25.77 -7.77 -1.63
N ALA A 313 -25.43 -7.51 -0.36
CA ALA A 313 -25.23 -6.14 0.13
C ALA A 313 -24.02 -5.49 -0.53
N LYS A 314 -22.88 -6.21 -0.65
CA LYS A 314 -21.68 -5.69 -1.32
C LYS A 314 -21.96 -5.35 -2.79
N ARG A 315 -22.65 -6.21 -3.54
CA ARG A 315 -23.07 -5.92 -4.92
C ARG A 315 -23.98 -4.69 -4.99
N ALA A 316 -24.97 -4.59 -4.09
CA ALA A 316 -25.87 -3.44 -4.06
C ALA A 316 -25.10 -2.12 -3.78
N ALA A 317 -24.11 -2.17 -2.89
CA ALA A 317 -23.21 -1.04 -2.62
C ALA A 317 -22.40 -0.65 -3.85
N GLU A 318 -21.76 -1.60 -4.56
CA GLU A 318 -21.03 -1.32 -5.80
C GLU A 318 -21.87 -0.51 -6.79
N MET A 319 -23.07 -1.00 -7.08
CA MET A 319 -23.98 -0.38 -8.04
C MET A 319 -24.40 1.05 -7.61
N GLN A 320 -24.79 1.22 -6.35
CA GLN A 320 -25.32 2.49 -5.86
C GLN A 320 -24.20 3.52 -5.61
N VAL A 321 -23.04 3.09 -5.13
CA VAL A 321 -21.86 3.97 -4.94
C VAL A 321 -21.39 4.52 -6.27
N LEU A 322 -21.21 3.66 -7.29
CA LEU A 322 -20.76 4.10 -8.61
C LEU A 322 -21.80 4.92 -9.36
N ALA A 323 -23.10 4.69 -9.12
CA ALA A 323 -24.17 5.55 -9.64
C ALA A 323 -24.14 6.95 -8.99
N ALA A 324 -23.84 7.04 -7.69
CA ALA A 324 -23.80 8.31 -6.95
C ALA A 324 -22.46 9.07 -7.13
N CYS A 325 -21.35 8.34 -7.29
CA CYS A 325 -20.00 8.87 -7.43
C CYS A 325 -19.21 8.02 -8.44
N PRO A 326 -19.32 8.29 -9.75
CA PRO A 326 -18.62 7.54 -10.80
C PRO A 326 -17.10 7.53 -10.63
N GLU A 327 -16.54 8.54 -9.98
CA GLU A 327 -15.12 8.68 -9.66
C GLU A 327 -14.67 7.84 -8.45
N ALA A 328 -15.56 7.13 -7.78
CA ALA A 328 -15.22 6.29 -6.64
C ALA A 328 -14.38 5.08 -7.09
N LEU A 329 -13.37 4.74 -6.29
CA LEU A 329 -12.58 3.53 -6.43
C LEU A 329 -13.20 2.43 -5.56
N MET A 330 -13.70 1.37 -6.19
CA MET A 330 -14.29 0.21 -5.53
C MET A 330 -13.35 -0.98 -5.66
N VAL A 331 -12.88 -1.52 -4.53
CA VAL A 331 -11.92 -2.63 -4.53
C VAL A 331 -12.59 -3.92 -4.11
N ARG A 332 -12.69 -4.90 -5.01
CA ARG A 332 -13.03 -6.29 -4.67
C ARG A 332 -11.77 -6.99 -4.22
N THR A 333 -11.84 -7.66 -3.10
CA THR A 333 -10.73 -8.38 -2.47
C THR A 333 -11.26 -9.61 -1.71
N ALA A 334 -10.40 -10.47 -1.22
CA ALA A 334 -10.79 -11.74 -0.60
C ALA A 334 -9.87 -12.10 0.57
N ALA A 335 -10.33 -12.95 1.48
CA ALA A 335 -9.56 -13.74 2.45
C ALA A 335 -8.30 -13.04 3.01
N PHE A 336 -8.48 -12.03 3.84
CA PHE A 336 -7.37 -11.25 4.42
C PHE A 336 -6.45 -12.07 5.31
N PHE A 337 -5.15 -11.82 5.18
CA PHE A 337 -4.16 -12.22 6.16
C PHE A 337 -3.09 -11.12 6.31
N GLY A 338 -2.48 -11.06 7.47
CA GLY A 338 -1.47 -10.04 7.74
C GLY A 338 -1.01 -10.03 9.20
N PRO A 339 0.09 -9.31 9.51
CA PRO A 339 0.76 -9.37 10.81
C PRO A 339 -0.03 -8.71 11.94
N TRP A 340 -1.05 -7.88 11.61
CA TRP A 340 -1.79 -7.08 12.59
C TRP A 340 -3.19 -7.61 12.90
N ASP A 341 -3.51 -8.81 12.43
CA ASP A 341 -4.80 -9.44 12.62
C ASP A 341 -4.62 -10.83 13.26
N ALA A 342 -4.95 -10.94 14.53
CA ALA A 342 -4.89 -12.19 15.27
C ALA A 342 -6.02 -13.18 14.92
N HIS A 343 -7.04 -12.72 14.17
CA HIS A 343 -8.26 -13.50 13.93
C HIS A 343 -8.35 -14.06 12.51
N ASN A 344 -7.44 -13.67 11.59
CA ASN A 344 -7.46 -14.21 10.25
C ASN A 344 -7.12 -15.72 10.20
N PHE A 345 -7.53 -16.36 9.12
CA PHE A 345 -7.38 -17.80 8.94
C PHE A 345 -5.91 -18.26 9.07
N VAL A 346 -4.98 -17.59 8.40
CA VAL A 346 -3.56 -17.98 8.38
C VAL A 346 -2.95 -17.87 9.78
N THR A 347 -3.17 -16.76 10.49
CA THR A 347 -2.68 -16.58 11.86
C THR A 347 -3.17 -17.67 12.79
N ARG A 348 -4.48 -17.96 12.76
CA ARG A 348 -5.09 -18.99 13.63
C ARG A 348 -4.60 -20.39 13.30
N CYS A 349 -4.48 -20.70 12.01
CA CYS A 349 -3.93 -21.97 11.53
C CYS A 349 -2.52 -22.19 12.06
N LEU A 350 -1.62 -21.24 11.86
CA LEU A 350 -0.23 -21.35 12.29
C LEU A 350 -0.10 -21.44 13.81
N GLN A 351 -0.92 -20.70 14.56
CA GLN A 351 -0.96 -20.80 16.03
C GLN A 351 -1.41 -22.19 16.51
N ALA A 352 -2.42 -22.79 15.88
CA ALA A 352 -2.89 -24.13 16.23
C ALA A 352 -1.80 -25.18 15.93
N ILE A 353 -1.22 -25.13 14.74
CA ILE A 353 -0.16 -26.07 14.33
C ILE A 353 1.08 -25.94 15.23
N ALA A 354 1.47 -24.71 15.60
CA ALA A 354 2.59 -24.48 16.52
C ALA A 354 2.37 -25.08 17.93
N ARG A 355 1.10 -25.25 18.35
CA ARG A 355 0.74 -25.96 19.58
C ARG A 355 0.60 -27.46 19.41
N GLY A 356 0.85 -28.01 18.19
CA GLY A 356 0.64 -29.42 17.87
C GLY A 356 -0.85 -29.80 17.66
N GLU A 357 -1.72 -28.83 17.50
CA GLU A 357 -3.16 -29.04 17.29
C GLU A 357 -3.47 -29.17 15.79
N PRO A 358 -4.31 -30.14 15.38
CA PRO A 358 -4.72 -30.27 13.99
C PRO A 358 -5.62 -29.09 13.56
N TRP A 359 -5.56 -28.75 12.29
CA TRP A 359 -6.35 -27.65 11.69
C TRP A 359 -7.16 -28.15 10.50
N ASP A 360 -8.50 -28.09 10.62
CA ASP A 360 -9.42 -28.46 9.55
C ASP A 360 -9.57 -27.30 8.54
N ALA A 361 -9.38 -27.60 7.25
CA ALA A 361 -9.46 -26.61 6.20
C ALA A 361 -10.15 -27.16 4.95
N ALA A 362 -11.01 -26.35 4.31
CA ALA A 362 -11.76 -26.77 3.12
C ALA A 362 -10.83 -27.07 1.94
N HIS A 363 -11.02 -28.23 1.32
CA HIS A 363 -10.29 -28.63 0.11
C HIS A 363 -11.08 -28.38 -1.19
N ASP A 364 -12.36 -28.02 -1.09
CA ASP A 364 -13.33 -27.88 -2.17
C ASP A 364 -13.81 -26.42 -2.38
N GLN A 365 -13.20 -25.45 -1.69
CA GLN A 365 -13.42 -24.02 -1.88
C GLN A 365 -12.12 -23.30 -2.26
N TRP A 366 -12.16 -22.55 -3.38
CA TRP A 366 -11.02 -21.87 -3.97
C TRP A 366 -11.14 -20.35 -3.77
N VAL A 367 -10.06 -19.72 -3.32
CA VAL A 367 -9.98 -18.28 -3.05
C VAL A 367 -8.65 -17.72 -3.56
N SER A 368 -8.56 -16.41 -3.65
CA SER A 368 -7.29 -15.66 -3.80
C SER A 368 -7.01 -14.91 -2.49
N PRO A 369 -6.21 -15.49 -1.56
CA PRO A 369 -5.90 -14.84 -0.30
C PRO A 369 -5.18 -13.52 -0.50
N THR A 370 -5.42 -12.54 0.39
CA THR A 370 -4.93 -11.18 0.23
C THR A 370 -4.09 -10.75 1.42
N TYR A 371 -2.80 -10.50 1.18
CA TYR A 371 -1.89 -9.94 2.17
C TYR A 371 -2.18 -8.45 2.36
N VAL A 372 -2.63 -8.08 3.56
CA VAL A 372 -3.15 -6.74 3.86
C VAL A 372 -2.13 -5.62 3.61
N PRO A 373 -0.84 -5.71 3.99
CA PRO A 373 0.13 -4.67 3.67
C PRO A 373 0.25 -4.40 2.15
N SER A 374 0.33 -5.45 1.32
CA SER A 374 0.39 -5.29 -0.14
C SER A 374 -0.89 -4.67 -0.71
N LEU A 375 -2.06 -5.09 -0.20
CA LEU A 375 -3.35 -4.51 -0.59
C LEU A 375 -3.40 -3.01 -0.33
N VAL A 376 -3.00 -2.58 0.87
CA VAL A 376 -3.05 -1.17 1.26
C VAL A 376 -2.07 -0.33 0.44
N HIS A 377 -0.86 -0.85 0.15
CA HIS A 377 0.09 -0.21 -0.75
C HIS A 377 -0.47 -0.01 -2.16
N ALA A 378 -0.97 -1.08 -2.78
CA ALA A 378 -1.54 -1.03 -4.12
C ALA A 378 -2.76 -0.11 -4.20
N THR A 379 -3.61 -0.15 -3.19
CA THR A 379 -4.83 0.66 -3.13
C THR A 379 -4.53 2.15 -2.98
N LEU A 380 -3.55 2.52 -2.15
CA LEU A 380 -3.11 3.92 -2.03
C LEU A 380 -2.47 4.43 -3.33
N ASP A 381 -1.69 3.60 -4.02
CA ASP A 381 -1.13 3.99 -5.32
C ASP A 381 -2.23 4.24 -6.35
N LEU A 382 -3.25 3.38 -6.43
CA LEU A 382 -4.40 3.59 -7.31
C LEU A 382 -5.19 4.85 -6.93
N LEU A 383 -5.38 5.12 -5.64
CA LEU A 383 -6.05 6.33 -5.16
C LEU A 383 -5.27 7.59 -5.54
N VAL A 384 -3.95 7.59 -5.35
CA VAL A 384 -3.05 8.69 -5.75
C VAL A 384 -3.02 8.84 -7.27
N ASP A 385 -3.01 7.74 -8.03
CA ASP A 385 -3.09 7.78 -9.49
C ASP A 385 -4.44 8.31 -10.02
N GLY A 386 -5.45 8.47 -9.15
CA GLY A 386 -6.77 8.96 -9.53
C GLY A 386 -7.65 7.90 -10.18
N GLU A 387 -7.37 6.61 -9.96
CA GLU A 387 -8.18 5.50 -10.49
C GLU A 387 -9.60 5.50 -9.93
N SER A 388 -10.51 4.92 -10.69
CA SER A 388 -11.95 4.84 -10.37
C SER A 388 -12.57 3.53 -10.86
N GLY A 389 -13.83 3.32 -10.53
CA GLY A 389 -14.56 2.10 -10.89
C GLY A 389 -14.12 0.88 -10.08
N ILE A 390 -14.43 -0.31 -10.57
CA ILE A 390 -14.13 -1.57 -9.87
C ILE A 390 -12.72 -2.03 -10.20
N TRP A 391 -11.97 -2.44 -9.17
CA TRP A 391 -10.67 -3.10 -9.26
C TRP A 391 -10.66 -4.39 -8.45
N HIS A 392 -10.06 -5.44 -8.97
CA HIS A 392 -9.77 -6.66 -8.22
C HIS A 392 -8.35 -6.59 -7.65
N LEU A 393 -8.24 -6.61 -6.33
CA LEU A 393 -6.94 -6.62 -5.64
C LEU A 393 -6.88 -7.81 -4.67
N ALA A 394 -6.23 -8.86 -5.10
CA ALA A 394 -5.88 -10.03 -4.32
C ALA A 394 -4.49 -10.51 -4.72
N ASN A 395 -3.77 -11.25 -3.87
CA ASN A 395 -2.51 -11.84 -4.28
C ASN A 395 -2.75 -12.79 -5.46
N ARG A 396 -1.84 -12.80 -6.42
CA ARG A 396 -1.95 -13.64 -7.62
C ARG A 396 -1.83 -15.11 -7.25
N GLY A 397 -2.83 -15.89 -7.62
CA GLY A 397 -2.93 -17.30 -7.34
C GLY A 397 -4.30 -17.69 -6.81
N ALA A 398 -4.78 -18.86 -7.20
CA ALA A 398 -6.01 -19.45 -6.71
C ALA A 398 -5.67 -20.73 -5.94
N VAL A 399 -6.06 -20.81 -4.68
CA VAL A 399 -5.76 -21.95 -3.81
C VAL A 399 -6.99 -22.35 -3.02
N THR A 400 -7.04 -23.63 -2.59
CA THR A 400 -8.01 -24.03 -1.58
C THR A 400 -7.58 -23.57 -0.19
N TRP A 401 -8.52 -23.49 0.75
CA TRP A 401 -8.19 -23.15 2.13
C TRP A 401 -7.19 -24.16 2.74
N ALA A 402 -7.31 -25.45 2.37
CA ALA A 402 -6.35 -26.48 2.80
C ALA A 402 -4.97 -26.26 2.20
N SER A 403 -4.88 -25.90 0.92
CA SER A 403 -3.61 -25.57 0.28
C SER A 403 -2.97 -24.33 0.90
N LEU A 404 -3.76 -23.27 1.18
CA LEU A 404 -3.29 -22.08 1.87
C LEU A 404 -2.69 -22.42 3.25
N ALA A 405 -3.40 -23.24 4.04
CA ALA A 405 -2.91 -23.69 5.35
C ALA A 405 -1.58 -24.42 5.24
N SER A 406 -1.45 -25.33 4.27
CA SER A 406 -0.22 -26.11 4.03
C SER A 406 0.95 -25.20 3.58
N MET A 407 0.72 -24.28 2.63
CA MET A 407 1.73 -23.32 2.17
C MET A 407 2.23 -22.44 3.32
N ALA A 408 1.32 -21.94 4.15
CA ALA A 408 1.68 -21.11 5.30
C ALA A 408 2.47 -21.90 6.36
N ALA A 409 2.06 -23.13 6.67
CA ALA A 409 2.75 -24.02 7.60
C ALA A 409 4.17 -24.37 7.11
N GLU A 410 4.31 -24.69 5.81
CA GLU A 410 5.61 -24.97 5.18
C GLU A 410 6.54 -23.76 5.25
N ALA A 411 6.05 -22.57 4.89
CA ALA A 411 6.83 -21.32 4.96
C ALA A 411 7.27 -21.00 6.40
N ALA A 412 6.42 -21.32 7.40
CA ALA A 412 6.73 -21.18 8.82
C ALA A 412 7.58 -22.34 9.39
N ARG A 413 7.92 -23.35 8.58
CA ARG A 413 8.64 -24.56 8.99
C ARG A 413 7.93 -25.35 10.10
N LEU A 414 6.60 -25.39 10.04
CA LEU A 414 5.74 -26.14 10.93
C LEU A 414 5.29 -27.47 10.30
N ASP A 415 4.73 -28.37 11.10
CA ASP A 415 4.30 -29.70 10.64
C ASP A 415 3.02 -29.62 9.78
N THR A 416 3.18 -29.71 8.48
CA THR A 416 2.07 -29.67 7.50
C THR A 416 1.10 -30.85 7.63
N ARG A 417 1.50 -31.97 8.28
CA ARG A 417 0.63 -33.13 8.51
C ARG A 417 -0.52 -32.84 9.47
N LEU A 418 -0.41 -31.76 10.23
CA LEU A 418 -1.48 -31.26 11.11
C LEU A 418 -2.58 -30.52 10.35
N VAL A 419 -2.37 -30.13 9.10
CA VAL A 419 -3.43 -29.59 8.23
C VAL A 419 -4.29 -30.78 7.75
N ARG A 420 -5.58 -30.74 8.07
CA ARG A 420 -6.55 -31.79 7.67
C ARG A 420 -7.49 -31.24 6.60
N PRO A 421 -7.34 -31.66 5.33
CA PRO A 421 -8.29 -31.30 4.28
C PRO A 421 -9.67 -31.93 4.57
N VAL A 422 -10.70 -31.09 4.65
CA VAL A 422 -12.08 -31.53 4.89
C VAL A 422 -13.03 -30.92 3.86
N PRO A 423 -14.19 -31.53 3.58
CA PRO A 423 -15.23 -30.88 2.78
C PRO A 423 -15.74 -29.62 3.50
N SER A 424 -15.99 -28.54 2.77
CA SER A 424 -16.49 -27.27 3.35
C SER A 424 -17.82 -27.42 4.10
N ALA A 425 -18.67 -28.38 3.68
CA ALA A 425 -19.93 -28.71 4.34
C ALA A 425 -19.75 -29.16 5.81
N SER A 426 -18.58 -29.68 6.18
CA SER A 426 -18.30 -30.10 7.57
C SER A 426 -17.89 -28.94 8.50
N LEU A 427 -17.64 -27.74 7.97
CA LEU A 427 -17.19 -26.58 8.73
C LEU A 427 -18.32 -25.78 9.40
N GLY A 428 -19.60 -26.14 9.13
CA GLY A 428 -20.75 -25.57 9.81
C GLY A 428 -21.07 -24.11 9.45
N HIS A 429 -20.67 -23.62 8.28
CA HIS A 429 -21.03 -22.31 7.79
C HIS A 429 -22.53 -22.18 7.57
N ILE A 430 -23.13 -21.08 8.03
CA ILE A 430 -24.58 -20.79 7.88
C ILE A 430 -24.84 -20.21 6.49
N ALA A 431 -24.09 -19.19 6.12
CA ALA A 431 -24.23 -18.55 4.82
C ALA A 431 -23.59 -19.40 3.72
N PRO A 432 -24.23 -19.61 2.56
CA PRO A 432 -23.63 -20.34 1.45
C PRO A 432 -22.37 -19.62 0.94
N ARG A 433 -21.32 -20.39 0.74
CA ARG A 433 -20.03 -19.90 0.19
C ARG A 433 -19.88 -20.38 -1.25
N PRO A 434 -19.38 -19.54 -2.17
CA PRO A 434 -19.02 -19.97 -3.51
C PRO A 434 -17.94 -21.06 -3.47
N ARG A 435 -18.07 -22.04 -4.36
CA ARG A 435 -17.07 -23.07 -4.49
C ARG A 435 -15.76 -22.55 -5.08
N PHE A 436 -15.86 -21.53 -5.92
CA PHE A 436 -14.73 -20.85 -6.55
C PHE A 436 -14.99 -19.34 -6.52
N SER A 437 -14.18 -18.58 -5.77
CA SER A 437 -14.27 -17.11 -5.71
C SER A 437 -12.94 -16.41 -5.96
N ALA A 438 -11.97 -17.14 -6.50
CA ALA A 438 -10.65 -16.58 -6.78
C ALA A 438 -10.75 -15.40 -7.77
N LEU A 439 -9.98 -14.35 -7.52
CA LEU A 439 -9.93 -13.12 -8.30
C LEU A 439 -8.65 -13.02 -9.12
N ASP A 440 -8.77 -12.50 -10.33
CA ASP A 440 -7.66 -11.91 -11.12
C ASP A 440 -8.12 -10.53 -11.62
N SER A 441 -7.25 -9.78 -12.25
CA SER A 441 -7.59 -8.44 -12.76
C SER A 441 -7.30 -8.33 -14.26
N GLU A 442 -8.28 -7.86 -15.02
CA GLU A 442 -8.09 -7.47 -16.42
C GLU A 442 -7.61 -6.02 -16.57
N ARG A 443 -7.68 -5.22 -15.49
CA ARG A 443 -7.22 -3.83 -15.47
C ARG A 443 -5.73 -3.70 -15.17
N GLY A 444 -5.15 -4.66 -14.43
CA GLY A 444 -3.72 -4.68 -14.12
C GLY A 444 -3.38 -5.58 -12.94
N ARG A 445 -2.32 -6.36 -13.10
CA ARG A 445 -1.82 -7.29 -12.07
C ARG A 445 -0.88 -6.57 -11.11
N VAL A 446 -1.42 -5.64 -10.34
CA VAL A 446 -0.63 -4.77 -9.44
C VAL A 446 -0.25 -5.43 -8.11
N MET A 447 -0.91 -6.52 -7.74
CA MET A 447 -0.62 -7.29 -6.52
C MET A 447 0.50 -8.32 -6.74
N PRO A 448 1.34 -8.60 -5.73
CA PRO A 448 2.35 -9.66 -5.78
C PRO A 448 1.72 -11.06 -5.82
N THR A 449 2.56 -12.09 -5.95
CA THR A 449 2.11 -13.49 -5.87
C THR A 449 1.68 -13.84 -4.44
N LEU A 450 0.91 -14.92 -4.28
CA LEU A 450 0.52 -15.41 -2.97
C LEU A 450 1.74 -15.87 -2.17
N GLU A 451 2.70 -16.51 -2.82
CA GLU A 451 3.96 -16.95 -2.24
C GLU A 451 4.74 -15.78 -1.64
N ASP A 452 4.87 -14.66 -2.37
CA ASP A 452 5.51 -13.45 -1.87
C ASP A 452 4.77 -12.89 -0.65
N GLY A 453 3.44 -12.89 -0.68
CA GLY A 453 2.61 -12.46 0.44
C GLY A 453 2.81 -13.31 1.69
N ILE A 454 2.88 -14.64 1.54
CA ILE A 454 3.12 -15.58 2.65
C ILE A 454 4.53 -15.38 3.22
N VAL A 455 5.55 -15.28 2.36
CA VAL A 455 6.94 -15.04 2.80
C VAL A 455 7.04 -13.72 3.57
N SER A 456 6.44 -12.65 3.06
CA SER A 456 6.41 -11.35 3.73
C SER A 456 5.71 -11.46 5.10
N TYR A 457 4.55 -12.14 5.15
CA TYR A 457 3.82 -12.35 6.39
C TYR A 457 4.66 -13.09 7.44
N ILE A 458 5.33 -14.18 7.07
CA ILE A 458 6.16 -14.95 8.00
C ILE A 458 7.35 -14.12 8.51
N SER A 459 7.96 -13.31 7.66
CA SER A 459 9.10 -12.46 8.04
C SER A 459 8.71 -11.33 9.00
N GLU A 460 7.48 -10.81 8.89
CA GLU A 460 6.97 -9.71 9.71
C GLU A 460 6.20 -10.18 10.96
N ALA A 461 5.72 -11.42 10.97
CA ALA A 461 4.93 -11.96 12.06
C ALA A 461 5.83 -12.29 13.27
N THR A 462 5.62 -11.60 14.37
CA THR A 462 6.26 -11.91 15.67
C THR A 462 5.70 -13.18 16.33
N LEU A 463 4.77 -13.87 15.69
CA LEU A 463 4.05 -15.04 16.21
C LEU A 463 4.94 -16.22 16.56
N PHE A 464 6.12 -16.30 15.95
CA PHE A 464 7.05 -17.42 16.10
C PHE A 464 8.35 -17.04 16.82
N ALA A 465 8.48 -15.79 17.26
CA ALA A 465 9.53 -15.46 18.20
C ALA A 465 9.29 -16.31 19.47
N PRO A 466 10.28 -17.12 19.95
CA PRO A 466 10.16 -17.75 21.23
C PRO A 466 9.82 -16.64 22.22
N GLN A 467 8.76 -16.80 23.01
CA GLN A 467 8.51 -15.94 24.14
C GLN A 467 9.77 -15.99 24.99
N ALA A 468 10.62 -14.98 24.84
CA ALA A 468 11.68 -14.73 25.80
C ALA A 468 10.96 -14.61 27.13
N ALA A 469 11.16 -15.59 27.99
CA ALA A 469 10.61 -15.65 29.30
C ALA A 469 10.88 -14.30 29.96
N THR A 470 9.86 -13.52 30.16
CA THR A 470 9.88 -12.33 31.03
C THR A 470 9.99 -12.84 32.46
N ASN A 471 11.15 -13.41 32.80
CA ASN A 471 11.61 -13.47 34.18
C ASN A 471 12.23 -12.12 34.50
N MET A 472 11.38 -11.14 34.75
CA MET A 472 11.70 -10.08 35.70
C MET A 472 11.22 -10.56 37.05
N GLU A 473 12.01 -11.42 37.68
CA GLU A 473 11.99 -11.54 39.12
C GLU A 473 12.43 -10.22 39.73
N ARG A 474 11.56 -9.75 40.63
CA ARG A 474 11.79 -8.61 41.49
C ARG A 474 13.08 -8.82 42.30
N VAL A 475 13.96 -7.87 42.28
CA VAL A 475 14.69 -7.37 43.45
C VAL A 475 14.68 -5.85 43.40
#